data_bf0cf6f843cbb272a696a98a0049acd0
#
_entry.id   bf0cf6f843cbb272a696a98a0049acd0
#
_cell.length_a   1.000
_cell.length_b   1.000
_cell.length_c   1.000
_cell.angle_alpha   90.00
_cell.angle_beta   90.00
_cell.angle_gamma   90.00
#
_symmetry.space_group_name_H-M   'P 1'
#
loop_
_entity.id
_entity.type
_entity.pdbx_description
1 polymer ?
#
loop_
_entity_poly.entity_id
_entity_poly.type
_entity_poly.pdbx_seq_one_letter_code
_entity_poly.pdbx_strand_id
1 'polypeptide(L)'
;MHMIYRVNVERCIACGKCELACAFAHGSEGKPSKTRINIFRRGPELGTPVVCFQCDDPACASICPTQALVRNEVTGAIDMVRERCILCRMCVAACPFGNMLWDETYHCIQKCDLCGGDPRCVPFCPTHALEYVPEERAAVRPEPLIREAV
;
A
#
# COMPACT_ATOMS: atom_id res chain seq x y z
N MET A 1 2.16 16.60 -10.26
CA MET A 1 3.18 16.27 -9.23
C MET A 1 2.85 14.88 -8.69
N HIS A 2 3.72 13.92 -8.93
CA HIS A 2 3.50 12.57 -8.40
C HIS A 2 3.81 12.53 -6.91
N MET A 3 2.89 11.92 -6.16
CA MET A 3 3.04 11.69 -4.73
C MET A 3 3.35 10.21 -4.52
N ILE A 4 4.31 9.89 -3.68
CA ILE A 4 4.71 8.53 -3.39
C ILE A 4 4.81 8.27 -1.89
N TYR A 5 4.75 6.98 -1.51
CA TYR A 5 5.05 6.59 -0.14
C TYR A 5 6.55 6.69 0.14
N ARG A 6 6.87 7.30 1.27
CA ARG A 6 8.18 7.21 1.90
C ARG A 6 8.04 6.37 3.16
N VAL A 7 8.83 5.31 3.26
CA VAL A 7 8.82 4.38 4.41
C VAL A 7 10.12 4.51 5.17
N ASN A 8 10.01 4.88 6.45
CA ASN A 8 11.14 4.87 7.37
C ASN A 8 11.01 3.66 8.30
N VAL A 9 11.75 2.59 8.00
CA VAL A 9 11.69 1.33 8.74
C VAL A 9 12.18 1.44 10.19
N GLU A 10 13.07 2.40 10.48
CA GLU A 10 13.62 2.63 11.81
C GLU A 10 12.58 3.22 12.77
N ARG A 11 11.55 3.87 12.22
CA ARG A 11 10.45 4.47 13.00
C ARG A 11 9.27 3.52 13.20
N CYS A 12 9.21 2.41 12.49
CA CYS A 12 8.08 1.49 12.57
C CYS A 12 8.14 0.65 13.85
N ILE A 13 7.14 0.80 14.71
CA ILE A 13 6.98 0.06 15.97
C ILE A 13 6.04 -1.15 15.84
N ALA A 14 5.74 -1.59 14.63
CA ALA A 14 4.88 -2.74 14.34
C ALA A 14 3.46 -2.70 14.95
N CYS A 15 2.92 -1.50 15.26
CA CYS A 15 1.65 -1.34 15.98
C CYS A 15 0.39 -1.77 15.20
N GLY A 16 0.46 -1.93 13.88
CA GLY A 16 -0.65 -2.41 13.05
C GLY A 16 -1.74 -1.37 12.74
N LYS A 17 -1.65 -0.13 13.22
CA LYS A 17 -2.69 0.89 13.01
C LYS A 17 -2.92 1.21 11.53
N CYS A 18 -1.87 1.23 10.73
CA CYS A 18 -1.97 1.44 9.28
C CYS A 18 -2.69 0.28 8.57
N GLU A 19 -2.47 -0.97 9.02
CA GLU A 19 -3.17 -2.14 8.49
C GLU A 19 -4.66 -2.07 8.79
N LEU A 20 -5.02 -1.71 10.04
CA LEU A 20 -6.42 -1.52 10.44
C LEU A 20 -7.09 -0.39 9.67
N ALA A 21 -6.44 0.78 9.59
CA ALA A 21 -6.98 1.91 8.84
C ALA A 21 -7.24 1.56 7.38
N CYS A 22 -6.34 0.84 6.73
CA CYS A 22 -6.50 0.37 5.36
C CYS A 22 -7.67 -0.62 5.23
N ALA A 23 -7.74 -1.61 6.12
CA ALA A 23 -8.77 -2.64 6.08
C ALA A 23 -10.18 -2.05 6.24
N PHE A 24 -10.36 -1.11 7.15
CA PHE A 24 -11.65 -0.44 7.37
C PHE A 24 -11.99 0.57 6.29
N ALA A 25 -11.02 1.31 5.76
CA ALA A 25 -11.26 2.27 4.66
C ALA A 25 -11.79 1.60 3.38
N HIS A 26 -11.45 0.34 3.16
CA HIS A 26 -11.82 -0.43 1.97
C HIS A 26 -12.84 -1.54 2.25
N GLY A 27 -13.31 -1.64 3.48
CA GLY A 27 -14.39 -2.54 3.87
C GLY A 27 -15.77 -1.95 3.60
N SER A 28 -16.80 -2.73 3.79
CA SER A 28 -18.19 -2.32 3.70
C SER A 28 -19.06 -3.00 4.76
N GLU A 29 -20.17 -2.38 5.13
CA GLU A 29 -21.14 -2.94 6.08
C GLU A 29 -20.52 -3.39 7.41
N GLY A 30 -19.50 -2.66 7.90
CA GLY A 30 -18.81 -3.00 9.14
C GLY A 30 -17.85 -4.19 9.05
N LYS A 31 -17.66 -4.75 7.86
CA LYS A 31 -16.68 -5.83 7.61
C LYS A 31 -15.41 -5.24 6.99
N PRO A 32 -14.25 -5.41 7.64
CA PRO A 32 -12.99 -4.97 7.07
C PRO A 32 -12.61 -5.80 5.84
N SER A 33 -12.01 -5.14 4.85
CA SER A 33 -11.38 -5.85 3.73
C SER A 33 -10.00 -6.37 4.12
N LYS A 34 -9.41 -7.20 3.25
CA LYS A 34 -8.00 -7.53 3.39
C LYS A 34 -7.17 -6.24 3.27
N THR A 35 -6.27 -6.01 4.21
CA THR A 35 -5.41 -4.83 4.18
C THR A 35 -4.50 -4.85 2.96
N ARG A 36 -4.29 -3.68 2.34
CA ARG A 36 -3.41 -3.48 1.17
C ARG A 36 -2.02 -3.00 1.54
N ILE A 37 -1.80 -2.76 2.84
CA ILE A 37 -0.50 -2.53 3.46
C ILE A 37 -0.26 -3.64 4.46
N ASN A 38 0.95 -4.17 4.49
CA ASN A 38 1.32 -5.22 5.43
C ASN A 38 2.56 -4.81 6.21
N ILE A 39 2.61 -5.17 7.48
CA ILE A 39 3.80 -4.97 8.29
C ILE A 39 4.52 -6.31 8.41
N PHE A 40 5.71 -6.38 7.86
CA PHE A 40 6.60 -7.50 8.08
C PHE A 40 7.26 -7.32 9.45
N ARG A 41 6.82 -8.11 10.43
CA ARG A 41 7.26 -8.01 11.82
C ARG A 41 8.53 -8.83 12.04
N ARG A 42 9.55 -8.18 12.59
CA ARG A 42 10.85 -8.80 12.96
C ARG A 42 11.05 -8.90 14.48
N GLY A 43 9.98 -8.81 15.24
CA GLY A 43 9.96 -8.80 16.70
C GLY A 43 8.78 -8.00 17.23
N PRO A 44 8.65 -7.83 18.55
CA PRO A 44 7.48 -7.19 19.14
C PRO A 44 7.35 -5.70 18.81
N GLU A 45 8.47 -5.01 18.56
CA GLU A 45 8.52 -3.56 18.38
C GLU A 45 9.20 -3.13 17.07
N LEU A 46 9.55 -4.08 16.20
CA LEU A 46 10.23 -3.80 14.94
C LEU A 46 9.41 -4.32 13.77
N GLY A 47 9.07 -3.43 12.86
CA GLY A 47 8.35 -3.77 11.65
C GLY A 47 8.86 -3.05 10.41
N THR A 48 8.57 -3.62 9.25
CA THR A 48 8.79 -2.99 7.97
C THR A 48 7.45 -2.91 7.27
N PRO A 49 6.87 -1.71 7.11
CA PRO A 49 5.67 -1.54 6.32
C PRO A 49 5.98 -1.83 4.86
N VAL A 50 5.18 -2.69 4.25
CA VAL A 50 5.25 -3.03 2.83
C VAL A 50 3.99 -2.52 2.15
N VAL A 51 4.16 -1.58 1.23
CA VAL A 51 3.09 -0.96 0.44
C VAL A 51 3.34 -1.19 -1.04
N CYS A 52 2.31 -1.03 -1.87
CA CYS A 52 2.47 -1.11 -3.31
C CYS A 52 3.36 0.04 -3.80
N PHE A 53 4.39 -0.29 -4.59
CA PHE A 53 5.34 0.68 -5.13
C PHE A 53 4.79 1.50 -6.30
N GLN A 54 3.61 1.18 -6.82
CA GLN A 54 3.02 1.82 -8.00
C GLN A 54 4.01 1.88 -9.18
N CYS A 55 4.69 0.76 -9.43
CA CYS A 55 5.81 0.62 -10.36
C CYS A 55 5.60 1.32 -11.71
N ASP A 56 6.66 1.92 -12.27
CA ASP A 56 6.60 2.52 -13.61
C ASP A 56 6.36 1.47 -14.70
N ASP A 57 6.99 0.30 -14.57
CA ASP A 57 6.72 -0.88 -15.38
C ASP A 57 6.03 -1.96 -14.53
N PRO A 58 4.68 -1.90 -14.43
CA PRO A 58 3.94 -2.74 -13.51
C PRO A 58 3.69 -4.13 -14.08
N ALA A 59 4.46 -5.13 -13.62
CA ALA A 59 4.30 -6.54 -14.02
C ALA A 59 2.86 -7.04 -13.85
N CYS A 60 2.14 -6.56 -12.83
CA CYS A 60 0.74 -6.91 -12.61
C CYS A 60 -0.19 -6.41 -13.73
N ALA A 61 0.07 -5.23 -14.30
CA ALA A 61 -0.70 -4.71 -15.43
C ALA A 61 -0.29 -5.39 -16.74
N SER A 62 1.00 -5.61 -16.95
CA SER A 62 1.53 -6.25 -18.17
C SER A 62 1.02 -7.68 -18.35
N ILE A 63 0.84 -8.42 -17.25
CA ILE A 63 0.34 -9.81 -17.31
C ILE A 63 -1.19 -9.89 -17.45
N CYS A 64 -1.91 -8.81 -17.23
CA CYS A 64 -3.38 -8.84 -17.18
C CYS A 64 -3.98 -9.02 -18.58
N PRO A 65 -4.64 -10.17 -18.87
CA PRO A 65 -5.13 -10.45 -20.23
C PRO A 65 -6.29 -9.55 -20.65
N THR A 66 -7.00 -8.97 -19.67
CA THR A 66 -8.17 -8.11 -19.92
C THR A 66 -7.84 -6.62 -19.71
N GLN A 67 -6.58 -6.29 -19.45
CA GLN A 67 -6.16 -4.91 -19.18
C GLN A 67 -7.01 -4.23 -18.08
N ALA A 68 -7.32 -4.98 -17.03
CA ALA A 68 -8.09 -4.48 -15.90
C ALA A 68 -7.27 -3.56 -14.96
N LEU A 69 -5.94 -3.56 -15.08
CA LEU A 69 -5.05 -2.73 -14.28
C LEU A 69 -4.51 -1.59 -15.15
N VAL A 70 -4.87 -0.38 -14.80
CA VAL A 70 -4.56 0.83 -15.59
C VAL A 70 -3.92 1.90 -14.72
N ARG A 71 -3.00 2.69 -15.27
CA ARG A 71 -2.42 3.83 -14.56
C ARG A 71 -3.43 4.97 -14.50
N ASN A 72 -3.61 5.50 -13.32
CA ASN A 72 -4.36 6.72 -13.07
C ASN A 72 -3.42 7.92 -13.21
N GLU A 73 -3.66 8.75 -14.21
CA GLU A 73 -2.81 9.91 -14.53
C GLU A 73 -2.85 10.99 -13.44
N VAL A 74 -3.89 11.02 -12.62
CA VAL A 74 -4.05 12.02 -11.56
C VAL A 74 -3.26 11.63 -10.30
N THR A 75 -3.40 10.37 -9.88
CA THR A 75 -2.81 9.88 -8.62
C THR A 75 -1.48 9.16 -8.83
N GLY A 76 -1.17 8.74 -10.05
CA GLY A 76 -0.04 7.84 -10.34
C GLY A 76 -0.27 6.39 -9.93
N ALA A 77 -1.40 6.08 -9.30
CA ALA A 77 -1.72 4.71 -8.88
C ALA A 77 -2.00 3.81 -10.09
N ILE A 78 -1.74 2.51 -9.92
CA ILE A 78 -2.27 1.49 -10.82
C ILE A 78 -3.64 1.09 -10.26
N ASP A 79 -4.70 1.56 -10.86
CA ASP A 79 -6.07 1.29 -10.44
C ASP A 79 -6.61 0.02 -11.10
N MET A 80 -7.60 -0.60 -10.46
CA MET A 80 -8.28 -1.76 -11.00
C MET A 80 -9.67 -1.40 -11.52
N VAL A 81 -9.88 -1.61 -12.81
CA VAL A 81 -11.19 -1.55 -13.46
C VAL A 81 -11.88 -2.90 -13.20
N ARG A 82 -12.75 -2.93 -12.20
CA ARG A 82 -13.37 -4.18 -11.73
C ARG A 82 -14.21 -4.90 -12.80
N GLU A 83 -14.86 -4.16 -13.65
CA GLU A 83 -15.70 -4.67 -14.74
C GLU A 83 -14.90 -5.46 -15.79
N ARG A 84 -13.60 -5.19 -15.91
CA ARG A 84 -12.69 -5.92 -16.79
C ARG A 84 -12.05 -7.14 -16.12
N CYS A 85 -12.09 -7.21 -14.80
CA CYS A 85 -11.39 -8.25 -14.03
C CYS A 85 -12.14 -9.58 -14.10
N ILE A 86 -11.48 -10.60 -14.65
CA ILE A 86 -12.00 -11.98 -14.74
C ILE A 86 -11.56 -12.87 -13.57
N LEU A 87 -10.94 -12.30 -12.54
CA LEU A 87 -10.50 -12.98 -11.32
C LEU A 87 -9.48 -14.13 -11.56
N CYS A 88 -8.71 -14.08 -12.63
CA CYS A 88 -7.74 -15.13 -12.99
C CYS A 88 -6.52 -15.20 -12.06
N ARG A 89 -6.30 -14.20 -11.20
CA ARG A 89 -5.21 -14.12 -10.21
C ARG A 89 -3.79 -14.09 -10.79
N MET A 90 -3.60 -13.94 -12.08
CA MET A 90 -2.28 -13.87 -12.70
C MET A 90 -1.45 -12.70 -12.15
N CYS A 91 -2.10 -11.56 -11.90
CA CYS A 91 -1.47 -10.39 -11.30
C CYS A 91 -0.96 -10.64 -9.86
N VAL A 92 -1.65 -11.51 -9.10
CA VAL A 92 -1.20 -11.90 -7.75
C VAL A 92 0.12 -12.67 -7.82
N ALA A 93 0.22 -13.59 -8.77
CA ALA A 93 1.44 -14.37 -8.99
C ALA A 93 2.58 -13.54 -9.60
N ALA A 94 2.25 -12.53 -10.42
CA ALA A 94 3.25 -11.72 -11.12
C ALA A 94 3.89 -10.63 -10.26
N CYS A 95 3.26 -10.21 -9.16
CA CYS A 95 3.81 -9.16 -8.32
C CYS A 95 5.02 -9.64 -7.51
N PRO A 96 6.25 -9.14 -7.79
CA PRO A 96 7.45 -9.62 -7.09
C PRO A 96 7.50 -9.19 -5.62
N PHE A 97 6.65 -8.22 -5.23
CA PHE A 97 6.62 -7.65 -3.88
C PHE A 97 5.44 -8.16 -3.04
N GLY A 98 4.58 -9.03 -3.60
CA GLY A 98 3.42 -9.57 -2.91
C GLY A 98 2.32 -8.54 -2.59
N ASN A 99 2.24 -7.43 -3.35
CA ASN A 99 1.29 -6.34 -3.10
C ASN A 99 -0.02 -6.45 -3.90
N MET A 100 -0.19 -7.52 -4.66
CA MET A 100 -1.47 -7.92 -5.26
C MET A 100 -2.06 -9.04 -4.42
N LEU A 101 -3.27 -8.83 -3.90
CA LEU A 101 -3.85 -9.71 -2.90
C LEU A 101 -5.18 -10.29 -3.38
N TRP A 102 -5.46 -11.52 -2.99
CA TRP A 102 -6.79 -12.09 -3.08
C TRP A 102 -7.53 -11.87 -1.76
N ASP A 103 -8.71 -11.25 -1.82
CA ASP A 103 -9.57 -11.02 -0.66
C ASP A 103 -10.64 -12.10 -0.61
N GLU A 104 -10.57 -12.99 0.38
CA GLU A 104 -11.53 -14.09 0.58
C GLU A 104 -12.92 -13.58 1.00
N THR A 105 -12.97 -12.44 1.68
CA THR A 105 -14.22 -11.87 2.19
C THR A 105 -15.07 -11.31 1.06
N TYR A 106 -14.42 -10.60 0.13
CA TYR A 106 -15.09 -9.93 -0.97
C TYR A 106 -14.94 -10.65 -2.31
N HIS A 107 -14.26 -11.80 -2.33
CA HIS A 107 -13.98 -12.59 -3.53
C HIS A 107 -13.46 -11.75 -4.70
N CYS A 108 -12.44 -10.95 -4.43
CA CYS A 108 -11.87 -10.05 -5.43
C CYS A 108 -10.37 -9.86 -5.28
N ILE A 109 -9.75 -9.31 -6.31
CA ILE A 109 -8.37 -8.87 -6.25
C ILE A 109 -8.31 -7.51 -5.55
N GLN A 110 -7.40 -7.37 -4.61
CA GLN A 110 -7.14 -6.12 -3.90
C GLN A 110 -5.70 -5.65 -4.15
N LYS A 111 -5.54 -4.35 -4.32
CA LYS A 111 -4.24 -3.67 -4.33
C LYS A 111 -4.39 -2.24 -3.84
N CYS A 112 -3.29 -1.66 -3.38
CA CYS A 112 -3.26 -0.25 -2.99
C CYS A 112 -3.55 0.66 -4.19
N ASP A 113 -4.54 1.53 -4.05
CA ASP A 113 -5.01 2.53 -5.01
C ASP A 113 -4.69 3.96 -4.52
N LEU A 114 -3.78 4.09 -3.53
CA LEU A 114 -3.48 5.34 -2.85
C LEU A 114 -4.71 6.00 -2.22
N CYS A 115 -5.81 5.27 -2.03
CA CYS A 115 -7.11 5.79 -1.60
C CYS A 115 -7.57 7.01 -2.43
N GLY A 116 -7.34 6.98 -3.74
CA GLY A 116 -7.65 8.09 -4.64
C GLY A 116 -6.78 9.34 -4.47
N GLY A 117 -5.60 9.20 -3.86
CA GLY A 117 -4.65 10.30 -3.61
C GLY A 117 -4.63 10.82 -2.17
N ASP A 118 -5.46 10.25 -1.28
CA ASP A 118 -5.50 10.58 0.15
C ASP A 118 -5.34 9.31 1.01
N PRO A 119 -4.10 8.78 1.15
CA PRO A 119 -3.85 7.50 1.80
C PRO A 119 -4.26 7.48 3.27
N ARG A 120 -5.27 6.71 3.63
CA ARG A 120 -5.83 6.63 4.99
C ARG A 120 -4.86 6.04 6.02
N CYS A 121 -3.91 5.22 5.60
CA CYS A 121 -2.92 4.61 6.50
C CYS A 121 -1.90 5.60 7.07
N VAL A 122 -1.60 6.69 6.35
CA VAL A 122 -0.58 7.68 6.73
C VAL A 122 -0.94 8.42 8.02
N PRO A 123 -2.13 9.04 8.17
CA PRO A 123 -2.50 9.75 9.39
C PRO A 123 -2.54 8.88 10.64
N PHE A 124 -2.73 7.57 10.46
CA PHE A 124 -2.79 6.62 11.58
C PHE A 124 -1.42 6.10 12.03
N CYS A 125 -0.34 6.49 11.35
CA CYS A 125 1.01 6.11 11.76
C CYS A 125 1.53 7.04 12.87
N PRO A 126 1.60 6.57 14.15
CA PRO A 126 1.93 7.44 15.28
C PRO A 126 3.38 7.89 15.28
N THR A 127 4.25 7.15 14.60
CA THR A 127 5.69 7.42 14.55
C THR A 127 6.14 8.04 13.23
N HIS A 128 5.18 8.37 12.34
CA HIS A 128 5.49 8.85 11.00
C HIS A 128 6.48 7.94 10.24
N ALA A 129 6.37 6.62 10.45
CA ALA A 129 7.11 5.64 9.67
C ALA A 129 6.61 5.55 8.22
N LEU A 130 5.35 5.95 8.01
CA LEU A 130 4.73 6.10 6.70
C LEU A 130 4.46 7.57 6.45
N GLU A 131 4.91 8.05 5.30
CA GLU A 131 4.64 9.40 4.82
C GLU A 131 4.21 9.33 3.36
N TYR A 132 3.38 10.27 2.95
CA TYR A 132 2.97 10.44 1.56
C TYR A 132 3.49 11.80 1.10
N VAL A 133 4.48 11.79 0.24
CA VAL A 133 5.28 12.97 -0.09
C VAL A 133 5.44 13.12 -1.60
N PRO A 134 5.69 14.34 -2.11
CA PRO A 134 6.12 14.52 -3.48
C PRO A 134 7.37 13.68 -3.77
N GLU A 135 7.42 13.08 -4.96
CA GLU A 135 8.53 12.22 -5.40
C GLU A 135 9.90 12.87 -5.19
N GLU A 136 9.99 14.15 -5.45
CA GLU A 136 11.22 14.95 -5.25
C GLU A 136 11.73 14.91 -3.79
N ARG A 137 10.83 14.77 -2.82
CA ARG A 137 11.16 14.69 -1.39
C ARG A 137 11.44 13.27 -0.92
N ALA A 138 11.11 12.28 -1.70
CA ALA A 138 11.27 10.89 -1.29
C ALA A 138 12.74 10.48 -1.17
N ALA A 139 13.61 11.06 -1.98
CA ALA A 139 15.05 10.84 -1.95
C ALA A 139 15.74 11.48 -0.73
N VAL A 140 15.10 12.43 -0.06
CA VAL A 140 15.66 13.07 1.14
C VAL A 140 15.47 12.14 2.33
N ARG A 141 16.59 11.71 2.93
CA ARG A 141 16.56 10.88 4.14
C ARG A 141 15.83 11.64 5.25
N PRO A 142 14.77 11.09 5.84
CA PRO A 142 14.11 11.74 6.97
C PRO A 142 15.09 11.87 8.14
N GLU A 143 15.03 13.01 8.81
CA GLU A 143 15.86 13.25 10.00
C GLU A 143 15.64 12.14 11.04
N PRO A 144 16.68 11.56 11.62
CA PRO A 144 16.51 10.54 12.66
C PRO A 144 15.74 11.17 13.84
N LEU A 145 14.75 10.44 14.35
CA LEU A 145 14.16 10.80 15.64
C LEU A 145 15.27 10.71 16.68
N ILE A 146 15.68 11.84 17.23
CA ILE A 146 16.54 11.86 18.41
C ILE A 146 15.70 11.20 19.51
N ARG A 147 15.99 9.94 19.77
CA ARG A 147 15.52 9.33 21.00
C ARG A 147 16.34 9.99 22.10
N GLU A 148 15.77 11.00 22.74
CA GLU A 148 16.30 11.45 24.00
C GLU A 148 16.29 10.24 24.91
N ALA A 149 17.50 9.82 25.30
CA ALA A 149 17.66 8.76 26.27
C ALA A 149 17.09 9.24 27.59
N VAL A 150 15.99 8.60 28.03
CA VAL A 150 15.50 8.70 29.40
C VAL A 150 16.27 7.74 30.25
#